data_80c8ef41ce41840ec2e49e564b0570e2
#
_entry.id   80c8ef41ce41840ec2e49e564b0570e2
#
_cell.length_a   1.000
_cell.length_b   1.000
_cell.length_c   1.000
_cell.angle_alpha   90.00
_cell.angle_beta   90.00
_cell.angle_gamma   90.00
#
_symmetry.space_group_name_H-M   'P 1'
#
loop_
_entity.id
_entity.type
_entity.pdbx_description
1 polymer ?
#
loop_
_entity_poly.entity_id
_entity_poly.type
_entity_poly.pdbx_seq_one_letter_code
_entity_poly.pdbx_strand_id
1 'polypeptide(L)'
;MQLDKQTENNIQITFRNIIEKTCFIDKLRSITGVIKDRFSEHDPRDTDKITYPCEYLFVVILFAGMAGYKTKDDVWHFWDSNSALLNEVFPDLQGNIPSTATITRAQRMLESDVLGGELKSIMSRQYDLVRVSRKIYATEVLSRRDVLACDGQAMRATDRLQPDGSRSGGKQITSIVSYETGMTLGQAIHNKKNQEKKDIIELSKDLDISNTIMTWDAINTHSELVEFVISKHADVFASIKSNQKLTFDEIKEAYESYKKGASPYTKTGHNATATDTVMSGSNHYTRRIVTLRAEDCLSPDVLKKWPHIKTIAVIETASMNMTTGKVTNSVRYYITTLEMDFEKYPDFARDLLAISLKRWCVEVNHWHLDMFFDQDKAAYDDDDAAFCSTIVSKFTMSVFNFAKRAYAAEENRYKGACTTPRLLRACSDISFSALLLESFFNDDARHLTHDRLSRNKKFMKEEERGHWTDMETYDHEPWPLQKFIEQHRKRKKQEAA
;
A
#
# COMPACT_ATOMS: atom_id res chain seq x y z
N MET A 1 37.53 -45.58 11.91
CA MET A 1 38.12 -44.24 11.96
C MET A 1 36.96 -43.32 12.31
N GLN A 2 36.84 -42.91 13.59
CA GLN A 2 35.79 -41.94 14.00
C GLN A 2 36.26 -40.56 13.57
N LEU A 3 35.45 -39.88 12.81
CA LEU A 3 35.65 -38.46 12.49
C LEU A 3 35.54 -37.67 13.80
N ASP A 4 36.39 -36.65 13.96
CA ASP A 4 36.26 -35.78 15.10
C ASP A 4 34.97 -34.94 14.99
N LYS A 5 34.41 -34.49 16.14
CA LYS A 5 33.14 -33.74 16.22
C LYS A 5 33.16 -32.47 15.41
N GLN A 6 34.32 -31.88 15.14
CA GLN A 6 34.43 -30.63 14.37
C GLN A 6 34.32 -30.92 12.87
N THR A 7 34.87 -32.05 12.41
CA THR A 7 34.74 -32.53 11.02
C THR A 7 33.31 -32.97 10.72
N GLU A 8 32.63 -33.67 11.67
CA GLU A 8 31.20 -34.03 11.53
C GLU A 8 30.32 -32.80 11.46
N ASN A 9 30.51 -31.77 12.31
CA ASN A 9 29.79 -30.51 12.25
C ASN A 9 30.00 -29.75 10.96
N ASN A 10 31.25 -29.71 10.44
CA ASN A 10 31.56 -29.04 9.18
C ASN A 10 30.87 -29.74 7.98
N ILE A 11 30.85 -31.09 8.00
CA ILE A 11 30.17 -31.90 6.97
C ILE A 11 28.66 -31.63 7.02
N GLN A 12 28.02 -31.61 8.20
CA GLN A 12 26.60 -31.34 8.37
C GLN A 12 26.23 -29.92 7.94
N ILE A 13 27.06 -28.92 8.24
CA ILE A 13 26.85 -27.53 7.80
C ILE A 13 26.98 -27.46 6.27
N THR A 14 27.92 -28.14 5.68
CA THR A 14 28.15 -28.17 4.21
C THR A 14 26.95 -28.84 3.51
N PHE A 15 26.47 -29.99 3.99
CA PHE A 15 25.29 -30.68 3.43
C PHE A 15 24.05 -29.84 3.57
N ARG A 16 23.82 -29.20 4.72
CA ARG A 16 22.68 -28.31 4.94
C ARG A 16 22.71 -27.12 3.97
N ASN A 17 23.85 -26.49 3.77
CA ASN A 17 24.04 -25.39 2.82
C ASN A 17 23.78 -25.82 1.38
N ILE A 18 24.19 -27.03 0.99
CA ILE A 18 23.95 -27.60 -0.36
C ILE A 18 22.43 -27.84 -0.55
N ILE A 19 21.76 -28.45 0.42
CA ILE A 19 20.32 -28.73 0.34
C ILE A 19 19.54 -27.39 0.30
N GLU A 20 19.87 -26.43 1.15
CA GLU A 20 19.23 -25.10 1.15
C GLU A 20 19.45 -24.38 -0.20
N LYS A 21 20.63 -24.49 -0.78
CA LYS A 21 20.96 -23.90 -2.10
C LYS A 21 20.18 -24.57 -3.24
N THR A 22 20.11 -25.90 -3.25
CA THR A 22 19.39 -26.65 -4.31
C THR A 22 17.89 -26.31 -4.26
N CYS A 23 17.29 -26.34 -3.07
CA CYS A 23 15.89 -25.96 -2.87
C CYS A 23 15.59 -24.51 -3.33
N PHE A 24 16.55 -23.62 -3.15
CA PHE A 24 16.46 -22.24 -3.56
C PHE A 24 16.50 -22.06 -5.09
N ILE A 25 17.39 -22.77 -5.78
CA ILE A 25 17.48 -22.74 -7.24
C ILE A 25 16.17 -23.22 -7.86
N ASP A 26 15.60 -24.31 -7.34
CA ASP A 26 14.32 -24.84 -7.82
C ASP A 26 13.16 -23.85 -7.59
N LYS A 27 13.17 -23.11 -6.47
CA LYS A 27 12.20 -22.04 -6.22
C LYS A 27 12.34 -20.88 -7.21
N LEU A 28 13.56 -20.43 -7.48
CA LEU A 28 13.79 -19.39 -8.49
C LEU A 28 13.35 -19.83 -9.88
N ARG A 29 13.64 -21.06 -10.27
CA ARG A 29 13.16 -21.63 -11.54
C ARG A 29 11.65 -21.69 -11.60
N SER A 30 10.99 -22.05 -10.49
CA SER A 30 9.52 -22.04 -10.40
C SER A 30 8.95 -20.64 -10.57
N ILE A 31 9.51 -19.64 -9.89
CA ILE A 31 9.11 -18.23 -10.04
C ILE A 31 9.32 -17.75 -11.48
N THR A 32 10.47 -18.08 -12.06
CA THR A 32 10.79 -17.77 -13.47
C THR A 32 9.80 -18.42 -14.42
N GLY A 33 9.39 -19.68 -14.17
CA GLY A 33 8.38 -20.38 -14.94
C GLY A 33 7.02 -19.68 -14.90
N VAL A 34 6.57 -19.24 -13.72
CA VAL A 34 5.32 -18.48 -13.58
C VAL A 34 5.37 -17.16 -14.36
N ILE A 35 6.51 -16.48 -14.33
CA ILE A 35 6.70 -15.23 -15.10
C ILE A 35 6.70 -15.53 -16.59
N LYS A 36 7.40 -16.58 -17.03
CA LYS A 36 7.42 -17.02 -18.42
C LYS A 36 6.02 -17.28 -18.95
N ASP A 37 5.24 -18.11 -18.25
CA ASP A 37 3.90 -18.49 -18.69
C ASP A 37 2.96 -17.28 -18.87
N ARG A 38 3.22 -16.20 -18.15
CA ARG A 38 2.39 -14.97 -18.21
C ARG A 38 2.87 -13.94 -19.22
N PHE A 39 4.17 -13.83 -19.44
CA PHE A 39 4.76 -12.71 -20.17
C PHE A 39 5.44 -13.10 -21.49
N SER A 40 5.76 -14.38 -21.74
CA SER A 40 6.45 -14.78 -22.97
C SER A 40 5.64 -14.53 -24.24
N GLU A 41 4.31 -14.64 -24.16
CA GLU A 41 3.41 -14.36 -25.29
C GLU A 41 3.38 -12.87 -25.69
N HIS A 42 3.81 -12.00 -24.79
CA HIS A 42 3.82 -10.55 -24.97
C HIS A 42 5.21 -9.99 -25.28
N ASP A 43 6.22 -10.84 -25.48
CA ASP A 43 7.56 -10.40 -25.88
C ASP A 43 7.54 -9.98 -27.37
N PRO A 44 7.68 -8.69 -27.70
CA PRO A 44 7.58 -8.21 -29.07
C PRO A 44 8.84 -8.49 -29.89
N ARG A 45 9.85 -9.12 -29.31
CA ARG A 45 11.14 -9.37 -29.96
C ARG A 45 11.08 -10.60 -30.86
N ASP A 46 11.89 -10.59 -31.90
CA ASP A 46 12.15 -11.74 -32.76
C ASP A 46 12.81 -12.87 -31.95
N THR A 47 12.14 -14.01 -31.83
CA THR A 47 12.56 -15.15 -31.03
C THR A 47 13.97 -15.63 -31.36
N ASP A 48 14.37 -15.56 -32.65
CA ASP A 48 15.68 -16.00 -33.13
C ASP A 48 16.83 -15.05 -32.71
N LYS A 49 16.50 -13.86 -32.21
CA LYS A 49 17.46 -12.82 -31.79
C LYS A 49 17.48 -12.56 -30.29
N ILE A 50 16.72 -13.33 -29.51
CA ILE A 50 16.65 -13.17 -28.07
C ILE A 50 17.87 -13.81 -27.42
N THR A 51 18.81 -12.99 -26.91
CA THR A 51 19.92 -13.45 -26.08
C THR A 51 19.50 -13.61 -24.61
N TYR A 52 18.62 -12.72 -24.12
CA TYR A 52 18.14 -12.71 -22.74
C TYR A 52 16.61 -12.84 -22.76
N PRO A 53 16.05 -14.01 -22.38
CA PRO A 53 14.61 -14.19 -22.24
C PRO A 53 14.00 -13.13 -21.31
N CYS A 54 12.78 -12.68 -21.64
CA CYS A 54 12.13 -11.60 -20.87
C CYS A 54 11.90 -12.00 -19.41
N GLU A 55 11.55 -13.26 -19.17
CA GLU A 55 11.33 -13.81 -17.83
C GLU A 55 12.58 -13.71 -16.94
N TYR A 56 13.79 -13.86 -17.50
CA TYR A 56 15.04 -13.70 -16.75
C TYR A 56 15.27 -12.24 -16.36
N LEU A 57 15.06 -11.34 -17.31
CA LEU A 57 15.19 -9.90 -17.08
C LEU A 57 14.20 -9.43 -16.00
N PHE A 58 12.94 -9.88 -16.06
CA PHE A 58 11.92 -9.49 -15.07
C PHE A 58 12.17 -10.07 -13.69
N VAL A 59 12.58 -11.33 -13.59
CA VAL A 59 12.97 -11.92 -12.31
C VAL A 59 14.05 -11.08 -11.64
N VAL A 60 15.09 -10.71 -12.39
CA VAL A 60 16.18 -9.92 -11.80
C VAL A 60 15.75 -8.49 -11.48
N ILE A 61 14.96 -7.84 -12.33
CA ILE A 61 14.38 -6.51 -12.04
C ILE A 61 13.53 -6.54 -10.77
N LEU A 62 12.70 -7.58 -10.59
CA LEU A 62 11.87 -7.75 -9.42
C LEU A 62 12.71 -7.92 -8.15
N PHE A 63 13.70 -8.83 -8.17
CA PHE A 63 14.56 -9.07 -7.00
C PHE A 63 15.45 -7.87 -6.67
N ALA A 64 15.97 -7.19 -7.69
CA ALA A 64 16.71 -5.94 -7.50
C ALA A 64 15.81 -4.87 -6.85
N GLY A 65 14.56 -4.71 -7.32
CA GLY A 65 13.58 -3.82 -6.70
C GLY A 65 13.27 -4.19 -5.25
N MET A 66 13.15 -5.48 -4.93
CA MET A 66 12.95 -5.95 -3.54
C MET A 66 14.16 -5.65 -2.66
N ALA A 67 15.36 -5.63 -3.21
CA ALA A 67 16.58 -5.24 -2.50
C ALA A 67 16.77 -3.70 -2.44
N GLY A 68 15.85 -2.92 -3.01
CA GLY A 68 15.90 -1.45 -2.99
C GLY A 68 16.72 -0.80 -4.11
N TYR A 69 17.15 -1.59 -5.09
CA TYR A 69 17.81 -1.08 -6.30
C TYR A 69 16.77 -0.40 -7.22
N LYS A 70 17.11 0.74 -7.81
CA LYS A 70 16.13 1.64 -8.44
C LYS A 70 16.44 1.96 -9.88
N THR A 71 17.73 2.06 -10.22
CA THR A 71 18.17 2.45 -11.57
C THR A 71 18.59 1.23 -12.38
N LYS A 72 18.69 1.38 -13.70
CA LYS A 72 19.22 0.35 -14.58
C LYS A 72 20.63 -0.08 -14.20
N ASP A 73 21.46 0.87 -13.73
CA ASP A 73 22.82 0.61 -13.31
C ASP A 73 22.84 -0.18 -11.99
N ASP A 74 21.92 0.14 -11.06
CA ASP A 74 21.74 -0.64 -9.83
C ASP A 74 21.31 -2.08 -10.15
N VAL A 75 20.33 -2.28 -11.05
CA VAL A 75 19.89 -3.61 -11.48
C VAL A 75 21.05 -4.40 -12.11
N TRP A 76 21.88 -3.72 -12.91
CA TRP A 76 23.08 -4.33 -13.47
C TRP A 76 24.07 -4.77 -12.37
N HIS A 77 24.35 -3.90 -11.39
CA HIS A 77 25.20 -4.22 -10.24
C HIS A 77 24.63 -5.35 -9.39
N PHE A 78 23.31 -5.40 -9.22
CA PHE A 78 22.65 -6.50 -8.53
C PHE A 78 22.87 -7.83 -9.28
N TRP A 79 22.72 -7.84 -10.61
CA TRP A 79 22.98 -9.02 -11.44
C TRP A 79 24.44 -9.46 -11.34
N ASP A 80 25.37 -8.54 -11.52
CA ASP A 80 26.82 -8.81 -11.43
C ASP A 80 27.20 -9.42 -10.08
N SER A 81 26.74 -8.81 -8.99
CA SER A 81 26.99 -9.27 -7.61
C SER A 81 26.41 -10.65 -7.31
N ASN A 82 25.38 -11.07 -8.01
CA ASN A 82 24.70 -12.35 -7.85
C ASN A 82 24.94 -13.30 -9.03
N SER A 83 25.88 -12.99 -9.92
CA SER A 83 26.10 -13.69 -11.18
C SER A 83 26.39 -15.19 -11.00
N ALA A 84 27.18 -15.59 -10.01
CA ALA A 84 27.46 -16.99 -9.73
C ALA A 84 26.19 -17.80 -9.45
N LEU A 85 25.26 -17.25 -8.72
CA LEU A 85 23.97 -17.89 -8.40
C LEU A 85 23.02 -17.86 -9.58
N LEU A 86 22.91 -16.70 -10.26
CA LEU A 86 22.05 -16.54 -11.41
C LEU A 86 22.47 -17.43 -12.59
N ASN A 87 23.77 -17.72 -12.73
CA ASN A 87 24.28 -18.68 -13.72
C ASN A 87 23.82 -20.12 -13.43
N GLU A 88 23.62 -20.49 -12.17
CA GLU A 88 23.04 -21.79 -11.83
C GLU A 88 21.53 -21.85 -12.12
N VAL A 89 20.84 -20.72 -12.01
CA VAL A 89 19.42 -20.61 -12.32
C VAL A 89 19.17 -20.51 -13.83
N PHE A 90 20.01 -19.78 -14.55
CA PHE A 90 19.94 -19.50 -15.98
C PHE A 90 21.18 -20.00 -16.72
N PRO A 91 21.42 -21.33 -16.77
CA PRO A 91 22.67 -21.91 -17.30
C PRO A 91 22.86 -21.65 -18.80
N ASP A 92 21.80 -21.44 -19.55
CA ASP A 92 21.78 -21.11 -20.97
C ASP A 92 22.42 -19.75 -21.30
N LEU A 93 22.48 -18.84 -20.33
CA LEU A 93 23.17 -17.55 -20.49
C LEU A 93 24.71 -17.68 -20.44
N GLN A 94 25.26 -18.85 -20.03
CA GLN A 94 26.69 -19.11 -19.95
C GLN A 94 27.51 -18.02 -19.24
N GLY A 95 26.95 -17.42 -18.22
CA GLY A 95 27.55 -16.34 -17.43
C GLY A 95 27.46 -14.94 -18.06
N ASN A 96 26.80 -14.78 -19.18
CA ASN A 96 26.62 -13.46 -19.78
C ASN A 96 25.66 -12.60 -18.96
N ILE A 97 26.03 -11.36 -18.75
CA ILE A 97 25.24 -10.34 -18.05
C ILE A 97 24.69 -9.33 -19.08
N PRO A 98 23.40 -8.98 -19.05
CA PRO A 98 22.83 -8.02 -19.98
C PRO A 98 23.43 -6.62 -19.77
N SER A 99 23.59 -5.86 -20.85
CA SER A 99 23.99 -4.45 -20.72
C SER A 99 22.87 -3.62 -20.06
N THR A 100 23.22 -2.48 -19.47
CA THR A 100 22.25 -1.53 -18.93
C THR A 100 21.25 -1.06 -19.97
N ALA A 101 21.65 -0.97 -21.25
CA ALA A 101 20.75 -0.69 -22.38
C ALA A 101 19.72 -1.82 -22.61
N THR A 102 20.11 -3.09 -22.39
CA THR A 102 19.20 -4.23 -22.46
C THR A 102 18.20 -4.20 -21.31
N ILE A 103 18.65 -3.88 -20.08
CA ILE A 103 17.80 -3.72 -18.90
C ILE A 103 16.78 -2.59 -19.13
N THR A 104 17.22 -1.44 -19.66
CA THR A 104 16.30 -0.33 -20.01
C THR A 104 15.26 -0.75 -21.05
N ARG A 105 15.67 -1.50 -22.07
CA ARG A 105 14.71 -2.02 -23.07
C ARG A 105 13.73 -2.99 -22.45
N ALA A 106 14.16 -3.84 -21.52
CA ALA A 106 13.27 -4.73 -20.79
C ALA A 106 12.22 -3.98 -19.98
N GLN A 107 12.60 -2.89 -19.32
CA GLN A 107 11.67 -2.03 -18.58
C GLN A 107 10.62 -1.33 -19.49
N ARG A 108 10.94 -1.16 -20.79
CA ARG A 108 10.05 -0.57 -21.78
C ARG A 108 9.29 -1.59 -22.63
N MET A 109 9.73 -2.86 -22.61
CA MET A 109 9.16 -3.90 -23.49
C MET A 109 7.76 -4.32 -23.11
N LEU A 110 7.41 -4.22 -21.83
CA LEU A 110 6.06 -4.48 -21.40
C LEU A 110 5.27 -3.19 -21.54
N GLU A 111 4.36 -3.18 -22.47
CA GLU A 111 3.34 -2.16 -22.53
C GLU A 111 2.70 -2.06 -21.16
N SER A 112 2.50 -0.83 -20.69
CA SER A 112 1.96 -0.54 -19.37
C SER A 112 0.65 -1.28 -19.09
N ASP A 113 -0.15 -1.50 -20.12
CA ASP A 113 -1.43 -2.21 -20.04
C ASP A 113 -1.25 -3.70 -19.79
N VAL A 114 -0.25 -4.35 -20.44
CA VAL A 114 0.02 -5.79 -20.24
C VAL A 114 0.59 -6.04 -18.87
N LEU A 115 1.64 -5.33 -18.47
CA LEU A 115 2.24 -5.48 -17.14
C LEU A 115 1.24 -5.10 -16.05
N GLY A 116 0.49 -4.02 -16.28
CA GLY A 116 -0.56 -3.56 -15.36
C GLY A 116 -1.67 -4.59 -15.20
N GLY A 117 -2.13 -5.20 -16.29
CA GLY A 117 -3.15 -6.23 -16.31
C GLY A 117 -2.72 -7.49 -15.57
N GLU A 118 -1.52 -7.99 -15.87
CA GLU A 118 -1.00 -9.19 -15.21
C GLU A 118 -0.75 -9.01 -13.72
N LEU A 119 -0.15 -7.89 -13.32
CA LEU A 119 0.06 -7.62 -11.90
C LEU A 119 -1.24 -7.34 -11.16
N LYS A 120 -2.20 -6.67 -11.80
CA LYS A 120 -3.54 -6.51 -11.26
C LYS A 120 -4.20 -7.88 -11.02
N SER A 121 -4.08 -8.81 -11.98
CA SER A 121 -4.59 -10.19 -11.87
C SER A 121 -3.93 -10.94 -10.70
N ILE A 122 -2.61 -10.87 -10.58
CA ILE A 122 -1.86 -11.48 -9.47
C ILE A 122 -2.30 -10.88 -8.13
N MET A 123 -2.36 -9.57 -8.02
CA MET A 123 -2.73 -8.89 -6.78
C MET A 123 -4.19 -9.12 -6.40
N SER A 124 -5.11 -9.15 -7.36
CA SER A 124 -6.52 -9.50 -7.14
C SER A 124 -6.66 -10.91 -6.59
N ARG A 125 -6.03 -11.89 -7.24
CA ARG A 125 -6.06 -13.29 -6.79
C ARG A 125 -5.46 -13.45 -5.39
N GLN A 126 -4.36 -12.78 -5.12
CA GLN A 126 -3.72 -12.81 -3.79
C GLN A 126 -4.60 -12.14 -2.74
N TYR A 127 -5.24 -11.04 -3.08
CA TYR A 127 -6.18 -10.36 -2.22
C TYR A 127 -7.37 -11.26 -1.84
N ASP A 128 -7.96 -11.95 -2.84
CA ASP A 128 -9.05 -12.88 -2.61
C ASP A 128 -8.63 -14.05 -1.72
N LEU A 129 -7.44 -14.61 -1.95
CA LEU A 129 -6.89 -15.67 -1.10
C LEU A 129 -6.76 -15.20 0.36
N VAL A 130 -6.19 -14.02 0.60
CA VAL A 130 -6.03 -13.45 1.94
C VAL A 130 -7.38 -13.14 2.58
N ARG A 131 -8.35 -12.63 1.82
CA ARG A 131 -9.71 -12.36 2.33
C ARG A 131 -10.41 -13.63 2.78
N VAL A 132 -10.27 -14.73 2.03
CA VAL A 132 -10.84 -16.04 2.37
C VAL A 132 -10.14 -16.61 3.60
N SER A 133 -8.80 -16.66 3.61
CA SER A 133 -8.02 -17.22 4.71
C SER A 133 -8.27 -16.51 6.04
N ARG A 134 -8.42 -15.18 6.01
CA ARG A 134 -8.68 -14.33 7.19
C ARG A 134 -10.16 -14.11 7.49
N LYS A 135 -11.07 -14.72 6.74
CA LYS A 135 -12.54 -14.58 6.88
C LYS A 135 -13.03 -13.12 6.81
N ILE A 136 -12.37 -12.28 6.02
CA ILE A 136 -12.76 -10.86 5.85
C ILE A 136 -14.14 -10.74 5.23
N TYR A 137 -14.52 -11.66 4.33
CA TYR A 137 -15.86 -11.70 3.71
C TYR A 137 -16.99 -11.98 4.71
N ALA A 138 -16.68 -12.74 5.77
CA ALA A 138 -17.68 -13.23 6.72
C ALA A 138 -17.84 -12.32 7.95
N THR A 139 -17.19 -11.16 7.97
CA THR A 139 -17.29 -10.27 9.12
C THR A 139 -18.58 -9.45 9.07
N GLU A 140 -19.39 -9.55 10.12
CA GLU A 140 -20.54 -8.67 10.37
C GLU A 140 -20.16 -7.43 11.18
N VAL A 141 -18.96 -7.43 11.77
CA VAL A 141 -18.45 -6.30 12.54
C VAL A 141 -17.95 -5.22 11.59
N LEU A 142 -18.61 -4.06 11.60
CA LEU A 142 -18.39 -2.98 10.65
C LEU A 142 -16.92 -2.50 10.62
N SER A 143 -16.31 -2.32 11.80
CA SER A 143 -14.92 -1.87 11.92
C SER A 143 -13.88 -2.91 11.47
N ARG A 144 -14.29 -4.17 11.27
CA ARG A 144 -13.42 -5.24 10.75
C ARG A 144 -13.56 -5.46 9.24
N ARG A 145 -14.51 -4.78 8.61
CA ARG A 145 -14.60 -4.78 7.14
C ARG A 145 -13.36 -4.10 6.57
N ASP A 146 -12.86 -4.61 5.45
CA ASP A 146 -11.72 -3.99 4.80
C ASP A 146 -12.08 -2.60 4.26
N VAL A 147 -11.15 -1.67 4.39
CA VAL A 147 -11.24 -0.33 3.85
C VAL A 147 -10.28 -0.22 2.66
N LEU A 148 -10.85 0.02 1.49
CA LEU A 148 -10.09 0.27 0.27
C LEU A 148 -9.93 1.78 0.10
N ALA A 149 -8.73 2.27 0.38
CA ALA A 149 -8.41 3.69 0.25
C ALA A 149 -7.88 3.99 -1.14
N CYS A 150 -8.49 4.98 -1.80
CA CYS A 150 -8.12 5.43 -3.13
C CYS A 150 -7.57 6.85 -3.06
N ASP A 151 -6.41 7.09 -3.69
CA ASP A 151 -5.79 8.42 -3.72
C ASP A 151 -4.83 8.56 -4.89
N GLY A 152 -4.61 9.82 -5.30
CA GLY A 152 -3.66 10.21 -6.34
C GLY A 152 -2.35 10.72 -5.76
N GLN A 153 -1.25 10.40 -6.44
CA GLN A 153 0.10 10.89 -6.13
C GLN A 153 0.79 11.43 -7.37
N ALA A 154 1.49 12.55 -7.25
CA ALA A 154 2.31 13.10 -8.33
C ALA A 154 3.75 12.61 -8.21
N MET A 155 4.32 12.11 -9.30
CA MET A 155 5.76 11.87 -9.44
C MET A 155 6.46 13.20 -9.80
N ARG A 156 6.90 13.96 -8.80
CA ARG A 156 7.37 15.34 -8.98
C ARG A 156 8.60 15.45 -9.87
N ALA A 157 9.52 14.48 -9.82
CA ALA A 157 10.72 14.49 -10.65
C ALA A 157 10.43 14.29 -12.14
N THR A 158 9.22 13.89 -12.52
CA THR A 158 8.79 13.82 -13.92
C THR A 158 8.16 15.11 -14.44
N ASP A 159 8.11 16.16 -13.62
CA ASP A 159 7.60 17.48 -14.01
C ASP A 159 8.56 18.18 -14.99
N ARG A 160 8.09 18.50 -16.17
CA ARG A 160 8.87 19.10 -17.27
C ARG A 160 8.34 20.47 -17.66
N LEU A 161 9.26 21.35 -18.04
CA LEU A 161 8.92 22.62 -18.68
C LEU A 161 8.40 22.34 -20.09
N GLN A 162 7.22 22.86 -20.41
CA GLN A 162 6.59 22.71 -21.71
C GLN A 162 7.04 23.84 -22.65
N PRO A 163 6.91 23.68 -24.00
CA PRO A 163 7.30 24.71 -24.96
C PRO A 163 6.56 26.06 -24.79
N ASP A 164 5.38 26.04 -24.18
CA ASP A 164 4.58 27.25 -23.86
C ASP A 164 4.98 27.93 -22.56
N GLY A 165 6.04 27.46 -21.89
CA GLY A 165 6.51 27.95 -20.61
C GLY A 165 5.75 27.44 -19.38
N SER A 166 4.69 26.64 -19.57
CA SER A 166 3.99 25.96 -18.46
C SER A 166 4.77 24.74 -17.97
N ARG A 167 4.36 24.17 -16.83
CA ARG A 167 4.91 22.90 -16.32
C ARG A 167 3.88 21.77 -16.50
N SER A 168 4.37 20.58 -16.79
CA SER A 168 3.52 19.39 -16.96
C SER A 168 2.78 19.00 -15.68
N GLY A 169 3.33 19.35 -14.50
CA GLY A 169 2.82 18.97 -13.19
C GLY A 169 3.19 17.55 -12.78
N GLY A 170 4.05 16.89 -13.57
CA GLY A 170 4.51 15.53 -13.34
C GLY A 170 3.46 14.46 -13.68
N LYS A 171 3.91 13.20 -13.76
CA LYS A 171 3.01 12.05 -13.94
C LYS A 171 2.16 11.87 -12.67
N GLN A 172 0.89 11.55 -12.86
CA GLN A 172 -0.07 11.30 -11.80
C GLN A 172 -0.31 9.80 -11.68
N ILE A 173 -0.28 9.28 -10.46
CA ILE A 173 -0.53 7.87 -10.19
C ILE A 173 -1.75 7.78 -9.28
N THR A 174 -2.79 7.08 -9.72
CA THR A 174 -3.93 6.70 -8.87
C THR A 174 -3.70 5.29 -8.32
N SER A 175 -3.97 5.07 -7.04
CA SER A 175 -3.79 3.76 -6.39
C SER A 175 -4.99 3.39 -5.55
N ILE A 176 -5.26 2.07 -5.47
CA ILE A 176 -6.21 1.46 -4.55
C ILE A 176 -5.42 0.59 -3.56
N VAL A 177 -5.52 0.90 -2.29
CA VAL A 177 -4.78 0.21 -1.21
C VAL A 177 -5.77 -0.38 -0.21
N SER A 178 -5.64 -1.68 0.06
CA SER A 178 -6.37 -2.36 1.12
C SER A 178 -5.74 -2.06 2.48
N TYR A 179 -6.55 -1.60 3.43
CA TYR A 179 -6.08 -1.39 4.80
C TYR A 179 -5.75 -2.71 5.50
N GLU A 180 -6.63 -3.72 5.40
CA GLU A 180 -6.46 -4.99 6.13
C GLU A 180 -5.30 -5.83 5.61
N THR A 181 -5.00 -5.78 4.32
CA THR A 181 -3.88 -6.54 3.74
C THR A 181 -2.62 -5.70 3.55
N GLY A 182 -2.74 -4.38 3.50
CA GLY A 182 -1.65 -3.46 3.14
C GLY A 182 -1.20 -3.58 1.68
N MET A 183 -2.00 -4.25 0.84
CA MET A 183 -1.70 -4.48 -0.57
C MET A 183 -2.17 -3.32 -1.44
N THR A 184 -1.37 -2.96 -2.43
CA THR A 184 -1.83 -2.12 -3.54
C THR A 184 -2.51 -3.02 -4.58
N LEU A 185 -3.83 -2.89 -4.72
CA LEU A 185 -4.66 -3.75 -5.56
C LEU A 185 -4.68 -3.32 -7.03
N GLY A 186 -4.35 -2.07 -7.30
CA GLY A 186 -4.28 -1.52 -8.64
C GLY A 186 -3.65 -0.14 -8.66
N GLN A 187 -3.10 0.22 -9.82
CA GLN A 187 -2.62 1.56 -10.10
C GLN A 187 -2.87 1.95 -11.56
N ALA A 188 -3.06 3.23 -11.79
CA ALA A 188 -3.05 3.86 -13.11
C ALA A 188 -2.06 5.02 -13.11
N ILE A 189 -1.43 5.29 -14.25
CA ILE A 189 -0.50 6.40 -14.43
C ILE A 189 -0.92 7.27 -15.61
N HIS A 190 -0.88 8.58 -15.44
CA HIS A 190 -1.29 9.55 -16.45
C HIS A 190 -0.41 10.79 -16.43
N ASN A 191 -0.34 11.45 -17.59
CA ASN A 191 0.29 12.76 -17.74
C ASN A 191 -0.67 13.93 -17.41
N LYS A 192 -1.94 13.63 -17.06
CA LYS A 192 -2.98 14.63 -16.81
C LYS A 192 -3.53 14.50 -15.41
N LYS A 193 -3.77 15.64 -14.77
CA LYS A 193 -4.49 15.72 -13.49
C LYS A 193 -5.98 15.39 -13.65
N ASN A 194 -6.66 15.10 -12.53
CA ASN A 194 -8.11 14.89 -12.45
C ASN A 194 -8.65 13.66 -13.22
N GLN A 195 -7.85 12.59 -13.33
CA GLN A 195 -8.29 11.31 -13.86
C GLN A 195 -8.70 10.32 -12.76
N GLU A 196 -8.39 10.60 -11.51
CA GLU A 196 -8.54 9.70 -10.34
C GLU A 196 -9.92 9.02 -10.28
N LYS A 197 -11.01 9.76 -10.52
CA LYS A 197 -12.36 9.17 -10.51
C LYS A 197 -12.51 8.06 -11.55
N LYS A 198 -12.04 8.29 -12.77
CA LYS A 198 -12.09 7.29 -13.86
C LYS A 198 -11.20 6.10 -13.56
N ASP A 199 -10.02 6.38 -13.03
CA ASP A 199 -9.06 5.35 -12.65
C ASP A 199 -9.62 4.45 -11.55
N ILE A 200 -10.25 5.01 -10.52
CA ILE A 200 -10.86 4.23 -9.43
C ILE A 200 -11.91 3.27 -10.00
N ILE A 201 -12.78 3.74 -10.89
CA ILE A 201 -13.78 2.90 -11.57
C ILE A 201 -13.08 1.80 -12.37
N GLU A 202 -12.14 2.16 -13.23
CA GLU A 202 -11.45 1.21 -14.13
C GLU A 202 -10.67 0.15 -13.35
N LEU A 203 -9.89 0.58 -12.36
CA LEU A 203 -9.13 -0.31 -11.50
C LEU A 203 -10.01 -1.25 -10.69
N SER A 204 -11.23 -0.84 -10.32
CA SER A 204 -12.15 -1.65 -9.51
C SER A 204 -13.06 -2.57 -10.32
N LYS A 205 -13.08 -2.48 -11.66
CA LYS A 205 -14.00 -3.29 -12.50
C LYS A 205 -13.81 -4.79 -12.28
N ASP A 206 -12.57 -5.25 -12.25
CA ASP A 206 -12.22 -6.66 -12.17
C ASP A 206 -11.84 -7.11 -10.74
N LEU A 207 -11.88 -6.18 -9.76
CA LEU A 207 -11.68 -6.52 -8.36
C LEU A 207 -13.00 -6.96 -7.73
N ASP A 208 -12.95 -8.00 -6.91
CA ASP A 208 -14.03 -8.29 -5.99
C ASP A 208 -13.90 -7.38 -4.76
N ILE A 209 -14.64 -6.27 -4.79
CA ILE A 209 -14.72 -5.32 -3.69
C ILE A 209 -15.95 -5.52 -2.81
N SER A 210 -16.70 -6.61 -3.00
CA SER A 210 -17.91 -6.89 -2.23
C SER A 210 -17.62 -6.91 -0.73
N ASN A 211 -18.57 -6.42 0.07
CA ASN A 211 -18.46 -6.30 1.52
C ASN A 211 -17.24 -5.48 2.02
N THR A 212 -16.64 -4.63 1.19
CA THR A 212 -15.62 -3.66 1.59
C THR A 212 -16.22 -2.27 1.78
N ILE A 213 -15.42 -1.33 2.27
CA ILE A 213 -15.77 0.09 2.37
C ILE A 213 -14.75 0.88 1.57
N MET A 214 -15.18 1.50 0.48
CA MET A 214 -14.31 2.36 -0.31
C MET A 214 -14.29 3.78 0.22
N THR A 215 -13.10 4.38 0.21
CA THR A 215 -12.89 5.76 0.67
C THR A 215 -11.90 6.51 -0.23
N TRP A 216 -12.16 7.81 -0.42
CA TRP A 216 -11.34 8.70 -1.23
C TRP A 216 -11.43 10.15 -0.75
N ASP A 217 -10.64 11.05 -1.32
CA ASP A 217 -10.72 12.47 -0.98
C ASP A 217 -11.92 13.17 -1.65
N ALA A 218 -12.33 14.29 -1.08
CA ALA A 218 -13.53 15.03 -1.45
C ALA A 218 -13.58 15.44 -2.94
N ILE A 219 -12.43 15.63 -3.58
CA ILE A 219 -12.35 15.97 -5.01
C ILE A 219 -12.96 14.87 -5.89
N ASN A 220 -12.85 13.61 -5.45
CA ASN A 220 -13.34 12.44 -6.16
C ASN A 220 -14.77 12.04 -5.75
N THR A 221 -15.40 12.78 -4.82
CA THR A 221 -16.75 12.47 -4.34
C THR A 221 -17.81 12.91 -5.36
N HIS A 222 -18.26 11.93 -6.16
CA HIS A 222 -19.29 12.07 -7.20
C HIS A 222 -20.32 10.94 -7.11
N SER A 223 -21.58 11.22 -7.46
CA SER A 223 -22.67 10.22 -7.40
C SER A 223 -22.41 9.01 -8.27
N GLU A 224 -21.87 9.20 -9.47
CA GLU A 224 -21.48 8.12 -10.40
C GLU A 224 -20.51 7.10 -9.76
N LEU A 225 -19.51 7.58 -9.00
CA LEU A 225 -18.57 6.69 -8.31
C LEU A 225 -19.25 5.95 -7.16
N VAL A 226 -20.16 6.62 -6.43
CA VAL A 226 -20.96 5.98 -5.38
C VAL A 226 -21.84 4.89 -5.96
N GLU A 227 -22.56 5.17 -7.06
CA GLU A 227 -23.41 4.20 -7.75
C GLU A 227 -22.60 2.98 -8.24
N PHE A 228 -21.42 3.22 -8.82
CA PHE A 228 -20.53 2.13 -9.25
C PHE A 228 -20.13 1.24 -8.06
N VAL A 229 -19.71 1.81 -6.93
CA VAL A 229 -19.30 1.05 -5.75
C VAL A 229 -20.46 0.22 -5.19
N ILE A 230 -21.66 0.80 -5.10
CA ILE A 230 -22.85 0.09 -4.67
C ILE A 230 -23.21 -1.04 -5.63
N SER A 231 -23.08 -0.84 -6.94
CA SER A 231 -23.32 -1.90 -7.93
C SER A 231 -22.40 -3.12 -7.77
N LYS A 232 -21.26 -2.93 -7.10
CA LYS A 232 -20.28 -3.97 -6.74
C LYS A 232 -20.49 -4.54 -5.33
N HIS A 233 -21.63 -4.25 -4.68
CA HIS A 233 -21.95 -4.70 -3.31
C HIS A 233 -20.95 -4.25 -2.24
N ALA A 234 -20.32 -3.10 -2.44
CA ALA A 234 -19.47 -2.43 -1.48
C ALA A 234 -20.14 -1.17 -0.94
N ASP A 235 -19.65 -0.66 0.18
CA ASP A 235 -20.11 0.58 0.78
C ASP A 235 -19.12 1.73 0.57
N VAL A 236 -19.58 2.94 0.79
CA VAL A 236 -18.82 4.17 0.65
C VAL A 236 -18.73 4.91 1.98
N PHE A 237 -17.54 5.39 2.32
CA PHE A 237 -17.31 6.39 3.35
C PHE A 237 -16.40 7.49 2.78
N ALA A 238 -16.98 8.57 2.27
CA ALA A 238 -16.24 9.58 1.52
C ALA A 238 -16.35 10.96 2.16
N SER A 239 -15.24 11.72 2.13
CA SER A 239 -15.23 13.09 2.60
C SER A 239 -15.95 14.02 1.62
N ILE A 240 -16.56 15.08 2.13
CA ILE A 240 -17.25 16.11 1.34
C ILE A 240 -16.74 17.49 1.75
N LYS A 241 -16.59 18.38 0.77
CA LYS A 241 -16.12 19.76 0.93
C LYS A 241 -16.92 20.69 0.03
N SER A 242 -16.52 21.95 -0.02
CA SER A 242 -17.19 23.01 -0.79
C SER A 242 -17.23 22.78 -2.32
N ASN A 243 -16.49 21.80 -2.86
CA ASN A 243 -16.65 21.37 -4.27
C ASN A 243 -18.03 20.77 -4.54
N GLN A 244 -18.73 20.27 -3.50
CA GLN A 244 -20.13 19.83 -3.51
C GLN A 244 -20.98 20.80 -2.67
N LYS A 245 -20.99 22.07 -3.06
CA LYS A 245 -21.43 23.20 -2.23
C LYS A 245 -22.79 22.95 -1.56
N LEU A 246 -23.83 22.63 -2.32
CA LEU A 246 -25.18 22.47 -1.78
C LEU A 246 -25.23 21.39 -0.70
N THR A 247 -24.70 20.19 -1.00
CA THR A 247 -24.65 19.07 -0.05
C THR A 247 -23.82 19.42 1.18
N PHE A 248 -22.68 20.09 0.99
CA PHE A 248 -21.79 20.51 2.07
C PHE A 248 -22.46 21.52 3.00
N ASP A 249 -23.16 22.52 2.44
CA ASP A 249 -23.84 23.58 3.21
C ASP A 249 -24.99 22.99 4.02
N GLU A 250 -25.81 22.09 3.44
CA GLU A 250 -26.90 21.40 4.15
C GLU A 250 -26.37 20.52 5.31
N ILE A 251 -25.29 19.76 5.09
CA ILE A 251 -24.67 18.97 6.16
C ILE A 251 -24.17 19.86 7.30
N LYS A 252 -23.55 20.98 6.96
CA LYS A 252 -23.05 21.93 7.94
C LYS A 252 -24.19 22.56 8.75
N GLU A 253 -25.29 22.95 8.10
CA GLU A 253 -26.44 23.51 8.75
C GLU A 253 -27.14 22.50 9.69
N ALA A 254 -27.30 21.25 9.24
CA ALA A 254 -27.81 20.15 10.04
C ALA A 254 -26.97 19.92 11.30
N TYR A 255 -25.64 19.94 11.15
CA TYR A 255 -24.73 19.78 12.28
C TYR A 255 -24.80 20.94 13.28
N GLU A 256 -24.87 22.18 12.82
CA GLU A 256 -25.04 23.33 13.69
C GLU A 256 -26.43 23.29 14.43
N SER A 257 -27.44 22.80 13.76
CA SER A 257 -28.78 22.60 14.36
C SER A 257 -28.75 21.48 15.40
N TYR A 258 -28.07 20.38 15.13
CA TYR A 258 -27.83 19.32 16.11
C TYR A 258 -27.15 19.85 17.38
N LYS A 259 -26.10 20.65 17.24
CA LYS A 259 -25.38 21.26 18.39
C LYS A 259 -26.27 22.15 19.24
N LYS A 260 -27.28 22.75 18.63
CA LYS A 260 -28.31 23.60 19.34
C LYS A 260 -29.43 22.75 19.95
N GLY A 261 -29.40 21.44 19.82
CA GLY A 261 -30.44 20.56 20.35
C GLY A 261 -31.72 20.51 19.52
N ALA A 262 -31.68 20.88 18.23
CA ALA A 262 -32.86 20.92 17.39
C ALA A 262 -33.36 19.51 17.00
N SER A 263 -34.70 19.36 16.88
CA SER A 263 -35.36 18.20 16.27
C SER A 263 -35.28 18.34 14.73
N PRO A 264 -35.18 17.23 13.95
CA PRO A 264 -35.24 15.81 14.37
C PRO A 264 -33.92 15.22 14.86
N TYR A 265 -32.78 15.94 14.72
CA TYR A 265 -31.43 15.44 14.91
C TYR A 265 -31.14 14.85 16.28
N THR A 266 -31.88 15.26 17.31
CA THR A 266 -31.70 14.79 18.70
C THR A 266 -32.63 13.64 19.09
N LYS A 267 -33.50 13.18 18.19
CA LYS A 267 -34.38 12.04 18.47
C LYS A 267 -33.58 10.76 18.62
N THR A 268 -34.06 9.87 19.48
CA THR A 268 -33.48 8.53 19.65
C THR A 268 -33.49 7.78 18.32
N GLY A 269 -32.36 7.19 17.96
CA GLY A 269 -32.20 6.47 16.70
C GLY A 269 -31.88 7.33 15.46
N HIS A 270 -31.90 8.67 15.59
CA HIS A 270 -31.58 9.61 14.50
C HIS A 270 -30.13 10.11 14.54
N ASN A 271 -29.42 9.86 15.63
CA ASN A 271 -28.01 10.19 15.77
C ASN A 271 -27.25 9.15 16.59
N ALA A 272 -25.92 9.11 16.43
CA ALA A 272 -25.02 8.44 17.34
C ALA A 272 -23.71 9.24 17.47
N THR A 273 -23.04 9.10 18.60
CA THR A 273 -21.79 9.79 18.86
C THR A 273 -20.76 8.84 19.46
N ALA A 274 -19.50 9.08 19.15
CA ALA A 274 -18.38 8.44 19.80
C ALA A 274 -17.22 9.42 19.94
N THR A 275 -16.37 9.16 20.92
CA THR A 275 -15.15 9.95 21.15
C THR A 275 -13.99 9.00 21.38
N ASP A 276 -12.85 9.29 20.79
CA ASP A 276 -11.58 8.66 21.10
C ASP A 276 -10.54 9.70 21.52
N THR A 277 -9.53 9.23 22.23
CA THR A 277 -8.42 10.05 22.68
C THR A 277 -7.14 9.26 22.54
N VAL A 278 -6.18 9.81 21.80
CA VAL A 278 -4.93 9.14 21.43
C VAL A 278 -3.75 10.07 21.65
N MET A 279 -2.72 9.53 22.29
CA MET A 279 -1.40 10.17 22.36
C MET A 279 -0.55 9.69 21.18
N SER A 280 0.07 10.62 20.47
CA SER A 280 0.94 10.29 19.37
C SER A 280 2.14 11.23 19.29
N GLY A 281 3.29 10.71 19.65
CA GLY A 281 4.50 11.51 19.83
C GLY A 281 4.25 12.60 20.87
N SER A 282 4.53 13.84 20.54
CA SER A 282 4.26 15.00 21.39
C SER A 282 2.84 15.58 21.26
N ASN A 283 1.94 14.94 20.53
CA ASN A 283 0.60 15.43 20.31
C ASN A 283 -0.45 14.55 21.00
N HIS A 284 -1.40 15.22 21.64
CA HIS A 284 -2.60 14.63 22.19
C HIS A 284 -3.78 14.95 21.27
N TYR A 285 -4.46 13.92 20.76
CA TYR A 285 -5.61 14.06 19.87
C TYR A 285 -6.88 13.63 20.61
N THR A 286 -7.91 14.47 20.54
CA THR A 286 -9.27 14.08 20.88
C THR A 286 -10.11 14.20 19.63
N ARG A 287 -10.80 13.13 19.27
CA ARG A 287 -11.69 13.09 18.11
C ARG A 287 -13.08 12.75 18.58
N ARG A 288 -14.04 13.47 18.06
CA ARG A 288 -15.47 13.22 18.28
C ARG A 288 -16.15 13.05 16.93
N ILE A 289 -16.87 11.97 16.75
CA ILE A 289 -17.76 11.78 15.62
C ILE A 289 -19.22 11.98 16.05
N VAL A 290 -19.98 12.62 15.19
CA VAL A 290 -21.43 12.68 15.25
C VAL A 290 -21.95 12.13 13.94
N THR A 291 -22.86 11.16 14.01
CA THR A 291 -23.56 10.60 12.86
C THR A 291 -25.03 11.01 12.89
N LEU A 292 -25.59 11.36 11.75
CA LEU A 292 -26.97 11.79 11.57
C LEU A 292 -27.58 11.05 10.38
N ARG A 293 -28.88 10.78 10.39
CA ARG A 293 -29.57 10.22 9.22
C ARG A 293 -29.56 11.21 8.07
N ALA A 294 -29.23 10.74 6.86
CA ALA A 294 -29.18 11.59 5.68
C ALA A 294 -30.56 12.21 5.35
N GLU A 295 -31.63 11.47 5.55
CA GLU A 295 -33.01 11.91 5.32
C GLU A 295 -33.43 13.09 6.21
N ASP A 296 -32.85 13.21 7.40
CA ASP A 296 -33.09 14.34 8.30
C ASP A 296 -32.28 15.59 7.94
N CYS A 297 -31.15 15.39 7.21
CA CYS A 297 -30.16 16.44 7.00
C CYS A 297 -30.19 17.05 5.61
N LEU A 298 -30.66 16.28 4.62
CA LEU A 298 -30.55 16.63 3.22
C LEU A 298 -31.90 16.88 2.59
N SER A 299 -32.01 17.92 1.78
CA SER A 299 -33.19 18.21 1.00
C SER A 299 -33.52 17.12 -0.02
N PRO A 300 -34.79 17.02 -0.47
CA PRO A 300 -35.17 16.05 -1.49
C PRO A 300 -34.31 16.12 -2.77
N ASP A 301 -33.89 17.31 -3.18
CA ASP A 301 -33.05 17.52 -4.36
C ASP A 301 -31.63 16.94 -4.16
N VAL A 302 -31.06 17.12 -2.97
CA VAL A 302 -29.76 16.55 -2.63
C VAL A 302 -29.85 15.03 -2.46
N LEU A 303 -30.91 14.52 -1.83
CA LEU A 303 -31.16 13.07 -1.73
C LEU A 303 -31.34 12.43 -3.11
N LYS A 304 -32.01 13.11 -4.05
CA LYS A 304 -32.13 12.64 -5.44
C LYS A 304 -30.77 12.56 -6.14
N LYS A 305 -29.85 13.48 -5.85
CA LYS A 305 -28.46 13.43 -6.36
C LYS A 305 -27.65 12.30 -5.72
N TRP A 306 -27.96 11.96 -4.47
CA TRP A 306 -27.25 10.99 -3.66
C TRP A 306 -28.17 9.85 -3.19
N PRO A 307 -28.75 9.04 -4.07
CA PRO A 307 -29.85 8.11 -3.71
C PRO A 307 -29.42 7.01 -2.74
N HIS A 308 -28.12 6.73 -2.66
CA HIS A 308 -27.57 5.66 -1.82
C HIS A 308 -27.01 6.13 -0.47
N ILE A 309 -26.96 7.45 -0.24
CA ILE A 309 -26.43 7.96 1.03
C ILE A 309 -27.49 7.79 2.13
N LYS A 310 -27.10 7.12 3.21
CA LYS A 310 -27.94 6.81 4.37
C LYS A 310 -27.57 7.62 5.61
N THR A 311 -26.28 7.92 5.76
CA THR A 311 -25.76 8.57 6.96
C THR A 311 -24.79 9.68 6.61
N ILE A 312 -24.87 10.77 7.37
CA ILE A 312 -23.90 11.86 7.42
C ILE A 312 -23.02 11.64 8.64
N ALA A 313 -21.71 11.88 8.50
CA ALA A 313 -20.80 11.85 9.63
C ALA A 313 -19.98 13.13 9.71
N VAL A 314 -19.88 13.71 10.90
CA VAL A 314 -19.07 14.89 11.18
C VAL A 314 -18.04 14.54 12.23
N ILE A 315 -16.76 14.76 11.91
CA ILE A 315 -15.65 14.46 12.81
C ILE A 315 -14.98 15.75 13.22
N GLU A 316 -15.07 16.07 14.50
CA GLU A 316 -14.28 17.12 15.14
C GLU A 316 -12.98 16.53 15.67
N THR A 317 -11.88 17.20 15.43
CA THR A 317 -10.58 16.80 15.97
C THR A 317 -9.94 17.99 16.66
N ALA A 318 -9.64 17.85 17.93
CA ALA A 318 -8.77 18.73 18.70
C ALA A 318 -7.40 18.08 18.84
N SER A 319 -6.34 18.80 18.51
CA SER A 319 -4.96 18.35 18.68
C SER A 319 -4.20 19.35 19.54
N MET A 320 -3.56 18.87 20.60
CA MET A 320 -2.73 19.68 21.47
C MET A 320 -1.28 19.16 21.42
N ASN A 321 -0.35 20.03 21.03
CA ASN A 321 1.07 19.71 21.13
C ASN A 321 1.51 19.87 22.59
N MET A 322 1.91 18.77 23.22
CA MET A 322 2.27 18.73 24.65
C MET A 322 3.54 19.50 24.98
N THR A 323 4.41 19.71 23.99
CA THR A 323 5.66 20.48 24.19
C THR A 323 5.43 21.98 24.10
N THR A 324 4.57 22.43 23.18
CA THR A 324 4.36 23.87 22.90
C THR A 324 3.03 24.38 23.46
N GLY A 325 2.14 23.51 23.96
CA GLY A 325 0.78 23.86 24.38
C GLY A 325 -0.15 24.31 23.23
N LYS A 326 0.31 24.28 21.98
CA LYS A 326 -0.48 24.74 20.83
C LYS A 326 -1.65 23.80 20.58
N VAL A 327 -2.86 24.36 20.56
CA VAL A 327 -4.08 23.65 20.22
C VAL A 327 -4.51 24.00 18.80
N THR A 328 -4.93 23.00 18.03
CA THR A 328 -5.53 23.14 16.70
C THR A 328 -6.83 22.35 16.64
N ASN A 329 -7.87 22.93 16.05
CA ASN A 329 -9.16 22.30 15.87
C ASN A 329 -9.46 22.17 14.37
N SER A 330 -10.09 21.05 13.99
CA SER A 330 -10.59 20.84 12.63
C SER A 330 -11.93 20.11 12.66
N VAL A 331 -12.76 20.38 11.66
CA VAL A 331 -14.03 19.70 11.44
C VAL A 331 -14.02 19.14 10.02
N ARG A 332 -14.38 17.88 9.88
CA ARG A 332 -14.50 17.21 8.59
C ARG A 332 -15.87 16.59 8.43
N TYR A 333 -16.40 16.66 7.22
CA TYR A 333 -17.72 16.20 6.87
C TYR A 333 -17.63 15.01 5.91
N TYR A 334 -18.47 14.01 6.12
CA TYR A 334 -18.50 12.77 5.36
C TYR A 334 -19.91 12.37 5.04
N ILE A 335 -20.05 11.65 3.93
CA ILE A 335 -21.26 10.94 3.53
C ILE A 335 -20.95 9.45 3.46
N THR A 336 -21.94 8.61 3.79
CA THR A 336 -21.77 7.16 3.72
C THR A 336 -23.07 6.47 3.32
N THR A 337 -22.93 5.33 2.63
CA THR A 337 -24.02 4.43 2.27
C THR A 337 -24.44 3.51 3.42
N LEU A 338 -23.62 3.45 4.47
CA LEU A 338 -23.90 2.65 5.66
C LEU A 338 -25.09 3.26 6.44
N GLU A 339 -26.02 2.41 6.79
CA GLU A 339 -27.22 2.77 7.55
C GLU A 339 -26.99 2.65 9.05
N MET A 340 -27.55 3.57 9.84
CA MET A 340 -27.54 3.51 11.30
C MET A 340 -28.53 2.45 11.79
N ASP A 341 -28.12 1.21 11.72
CA ASP A 341 -28.81 0.05 12.27
C ASP A 341 -28.13 -0.37 13.58
N PHE A 342 -28.69 0.03 14.70
CA PHE A 342 -28.11 -0.23 16.03
C PHE A 342 -28.31 -1.67 16.52
N GLU A 343 -29.21 -2.45 15.92
CA GLU A 343 -29.34 -3.87 16.18
C GLU A 343 -28.17 -4.62 15.53
N LYS A 344 -27.84 -4.26 14.31
CA LYS A 344 -26.74 -4.86 13.55
C LYS A 344 -25.37 -4.27 13.94
N TYR A 345 -25.31 -2.97 14.21
CA TYR A 345 -24.07 -2.25 14.51
C TYR A 345 -24.22 -1.42 15.79
N PRO A 346 -24.14 -2.05 16.98
CA PRO A 346 -24.33 -1.38 18.27
C PRO A 346 -23.37 -0.19 18.51
N ASP A 347 -22.15 -0.29 18.01
CA ASP A 347 -21.08 0.71 18.14
C ASP A 347 -20.91 1.57 16.85
N PHE A 348 -21.98 1.76 16.06
CA PHE A 348 -21.93 2.35 14.72
C PHE A 348 -21.03 3.60 14.59
N ALA A 349 -21.20 4.60 15.48
CA ALA A 349 -20.40 5.82 15.44
C ALA A 349 -18.91 5.56 15.72
N ARG A 350 -18.60 4.64 16.64
CA ARG A 350 -17.21 4.26 16.95
C ARG A 350 -16.57 3.55 15.78
N ASP A 351 -17.30 2.64 15.14
CA ASP A 351 -16.85 1.92 13.95
C ASP A 351 -16.57 2.89 12.79
N LEU A 352 -17.46 3.86 12.53
CA LEU A 352 -17.21 4.88 11.51
C LEU A 352 -16.00 5.77 11.84
N LEU A 353 -15.78 6.09 13.12
CA LEU A 353 -14.58 6.82 13.53
C LEU A 353 -13.32 6.02 13.21
N ALA A 354 -13.30 4.72 13.51
CA ALA A 354 -12.19 3.83 13.17
C ALA A 354 -11.98 3.74 11.64
N ILE A 355 -13.06 3.59 10.86
CA ILE A 355 -13.01 3.56 9.39
C ILE A 355 -12.41 4.86 8.83
N SER A 356 -12.77 6.01 9.38
CA SER A 356 -12.23 7.31 8.94
C SER A 356 -10.72 7.41 9.07
N LEU A 357 -10.14 6.72 10.06
CA LEU A 357 -8.70 6.68 10.29
C LEU A 357 -7.99 5.72 9.33
N LYS A 358 -8.67 4.63 8.95
CA LYS A 358 -8.12 3.65 8.00
C LYS A 358 -7.85 4.25 6.61
N ARG A 359 -8.56 5.30 6.22
CA ARG A 359 -8.32 6.01 4.95
C ARG A 359 -6.87 6.44 4.75
N TRP A 360 -6.17 6.78 5.83
CA TRP A 360 -4.79 7.24 5.77
C TRP A 360 -3.78 6.18 5.32
N CYS A 361 -4.19 4.91 5.18
CA CYS A 361 -3.30 3.82 4.76
C CYS A 361 -2.69 4.07 3.37
N VAL A 362 -3.42 4.69 2.44
CA VAL A 362 -2.91 5.02 1.11
C VAL A 362 -1.82 6.10 1.17
N GLU A 363 -2.00 7.12 2.02
CA GLU A 363 -1.01 8.18 2.20
C GLU A 363 0.25 7.67 2.91
N VAL A 364 0.09 6.74 3.87
CA VAL A 364 1.22 6.02 4.50
C VAL A 364 1.95 5.16 3.47
N ASN A 365 1.22 4.51 2.58
CA ASN A 365 1.81 3.74 1.48
C ASN A 365 2.63 4.66 0.55
N HIS A 366 2.06 5.80 0.12
CA HIS A 366 2.78 6.80 -0.68
C HIS A 366 4.05 7.29 0.01
N TRP A 367 3.97 7.60 1.30
CA TRP A 367 5.13 7.99 2.07
C TRP A 367 6.23 6.91 2.09
N HIS A 368 5.88 5.63 2.27
CA HIS A 368 6.85 4.54 2.21
C HIS A 368 7.51 4.44 0.83
N LEU A 369 6.73 4.60 -0.24
CA LEU A 369 7.24 4.59 -1.61
C LEU A 369 8.22 5.75 -1.87
N ASP A 370 7.93 6.94 -1.34
CA ASP A 370 8.83 8.09 -1.47
C ASP A 370 10.10 7.94 -0.62
N MET A 371 9.98 7.39 0.59
CA MET A 371 11.10 7.29 1.52
C MET A 371 12.06 6.15 1.22
N PHE A 372 11.55 5.02 0.73
CA PHE A 372 12.33 3.81 0.58
C PHE A 372 12.61 3.46 -0.89
N PHE A 373 11.74 3.87 -1.79
CA PHE A 373 11.89 3.61 -3.23
C PHE A 373 12.14 4.86 -4.06
N ASP A 374 12.24 6.06 -3.42
CA ASP A 374 12.47 7.36 -4.07
C ASP A 374 11.50 7.63 -5.24
N GLN A 375 10.25 7.17 -5.13
CA GLN A 375 9.28 7.26 -6.22
C GLN A 375 9.08 8.71 -6.68
N ASP A 376 9.11 9.66 -5.75
CA ASP A 376 8.96 11.10 -6.03
C ASP A 376 10.20 11.73 -6.70
N LYS A 377 11.37 11.06 -6.60
CA LYS A 377 12.65 11.51 -7.17
C LYS A 377 13.00 10.84 -8.51
N ALA A 378 12.27 9.80 -8.89
CA ALA A 378 12.54 9.05 -10.09
C ALA A 378 12.13 9.85 -11.35
N ALA A 379 13.13 10.27 -12.13
CA ALA A 379 12.95 11.11 -13.32
C ALA A 379 12.86 10.24 -14.58
N TYR A 380 11.71 9.63 -14.81
CA TYR A 380 11.45 8.87 -16.03
C TYR A 380 10.88 9.77 -17.11
N ASP A 381 11.46 9.71 -18.32
CA ASP A 381 10.91 10.38 -19.51
C ASP A 381 9.89 9.48 -20.23
N ASP A 382 10.07 8.19 -20.14
CA ASP A 382 9.23 7.15 -20.74
C ASP A 382 8.13 6.70 -19.75
N ASP A 383 6.89 6.61 -20.25
CA ASP A 383 5.73 6.25 -19.43
C ASP A 383 5.77 4.80 -18.98
N ASP A 384 6.19 3.88 -19.85
CA ASP A 384 6.25 2.46 -19.53
C ASP A 384 7.35 2.14 -18.51
N ALA A 385 8.52 2.79 -18.66
CA ALA A 385 9.59 2.67 -17.67
C ALA A 385 9.18 3.21 -16.29
N ALA A 386 8.49 4.36 -16.26
CA ALA A 386 7.93 4.91 -15.04
C ALA A 386 6.90 3.98 -14.41
N PHE A 387 6.01 3.42 -15.23
CA PHE A 387 4.97 2.49 -14.80
C PHE A 387 5.59 1.20 -14.25
N CYS A 388 6.55 0.58 -14.96
CA CYS A 388 7.24 -0.62 -14.52
C CYS A 388 7.91 -0.41 -13.14
N SER A 389 8.63 0.69 -12.96
CA SER A 389 9.28 1.01 -11.69
C SER A 389 8.28 1.18 -10.54
N THR A 390 7.17 1.89 -10.78
CA THR A 390 6.14 2.10 -9.74
C THR A 390 5.43 0.81 -9.38
N ILE A 391 5.18 -0.06 -10.35
CA ILE A 391 4.59 -1.39 -10.12
C ILE A 391 5.52 -2.25 -9.28
N VAL A 392 6.80 -2.38 -9.63
CA VAL A 392 7.78 -3.16 -8.87
C VAL A 392 7.85 -2.67 -7.42
N SER A 393 7.90 -1.35 -7.21
CA SER A 393 7.94 -0.76 -5.88
C SER A 393 6.68 -1.06 -5.06
N LYS A 394 5.49 -0.94 -5.66
CA LYS A 394 4.20 -1.19 -4.98
C LYS A 394 3.97 -2.68 -4.73
N PHE A 395 4.36 -3.53 -5.66
CA PHE A 395 4.36 -4.97 -5.47
C PHE A 395 5.28 -5.35 -4.31
N THR A 396 6.51 -4.85 -4.29
CA THR A 396 7.46 -5.05 -3.19
C THR A 396 6.89 -4.59 -1.85
N MET A 397 6.26 -3.41 -1.80
CA MET A 397 5.61 -2.93 -0.57
C MET A 397 4.46 -3.84 -0.13
N SER A 398 3.69 -4.39 -1.06
CA SER A 398 2.62 -5.35 -0.74
C SER A 398 3.18 -6.62 -0.11
N VAL A 399 4.25 -7.18 -0.68
CA VAL A 399 4.98 -8.33 -0.14
C VAL A 399 5.57 -8.01 1.24
N PHE A 400 6.14 -6.83 1.42
CA PHE A 400 6.67 -6.39 2.72
C PHE A 400 5.58 -6.18 3.77
N ASN A 401 4.44 -5.65 3.39
CA ASN A 401 3.31 -5.49 4.30
C ASN A 401 2.73 -6.86 4.73
N PHE A 402 2.70 -7.84 3.82
CA PHE A 402 2.41 -9.22 4.17
C PHE A 402 3.38 -9.75 5.23
N ALA A 403 4.69 -9.61 5.01
CA ALA A 403 5.70 -10.04 5.97
C ALA A 403 5.55 -9.36 7.33
N LYS A 404 5.38 -8.03 7.35
CA LYS A 404 5.18 -7.27 8.59
C LYS A 404 3.98 -7.77 9.39
N ARG A 405 2.85 -8.04 8.73
CA ARG A 405 1.64 -8.57 9.37
C ARG A 405 1.84 -9.98 9.90
N ALA A 406 2.49 -10.84 9.11
CA ALA A 406 2.83 -12.20 9.52
C ALA A 406 3.71 -12.20 10.78
N TYR A 407 4.74 -11.34 10.83
CA TYR A 407 5.59 -11.21 12.02
C TYR A 407 4.88 -10.56 13.22
N ALA A 408 3.92 -9.66 12.98
CA ALA A 408 3.12 -9.07 14.06
C ALA A 408 2.14 -10.08 14.67
N ALA A 409 1.64 -11.03 13.89
CA ALA A 409 0.73 -12.07 14.34
C ALA A 409 1.42 -13.16 15.20
N GLU A 410 2.72 -13.41 14.97
CA GLU A 410 3.53 -14.31 15.79
C GLU A 410 3.98 -13.61 17.05
N GLU A 411 3.15 -13.58 18.10
CA GLU A 411 3.45 -13.12 19.46
C GLU A 411 4.51 -12.02 19.65
N ASN A 412 4.26 -11.06 20.49
CA ASN A 412 5.04 -9.92 21.02
C ASN A 412 6.60 -9.97 20.99
N ARG A 413 7.21 -11.10 20.63
CA ARG A 413 8.68 -11.29 20.56
C ARG A 413 9.36 -10.49 19.45
N TYR A 414 8.62 -10.07 18.42
CA TYR A 414 9.23 -9.57 17.17
C TYR A 414 8.74 -8.19 16.74
N LYS A 415 7.97 -7.50 17.60
CA LYS A 415 7.63 -6.09 17.40
C LYS A 415 8.92 -5.30 17.12
N GLY A 416 8.97 -4.62 16.00
CA GLY A 416 10.15 -3.88 15.54
C GLY A 416 11.22 -4.68 14.76
N ALA A 417 11.13 -6.01 14.65
CA ALA A 417 12.09 -6.79 13.86
C ALA A 417 11.85 -6.67 12.35
N CYS A 418 10.58 -6.48 11.92
CA CYS A 418 10.18 -6.47 10.53
C CYS A 418 9.80 -5.05 10.06
N THR A 419 10.80 -4.26 9.70
CA THR A 419 10.61 -2.91 9.13
C THR A 419 10.98 -2.88 7.64
N THR A 420 10.46 -1.93 6.88
CA THR A 420 10.79 -1.79 5.45
C THR A 420 12.31 -1.72 5.21
N PRO A 421 13.12 -0.92 5.94
CA PRO A 421 14.57 -0.90 5.73
C PRO A 421 15.24 -2.25 6.03
N ARG A 422 14.73 -3.01 7.00
CA ARG A 422 15.28 -4.35 7.30
C ARG A 422 14.95 -5.36 6.22
N LEU A 423 13.74 -5.32 5.70
CA LEU A 423 13.32 -6.17 4.59
C LEU A 423 14.11 -5.87 3.32
N LEU A 424 14.30 -4.60 2.96
CA LEU A 424 15.15 -4.18 1.84
C LEU A 424 16.57 -4.75 1.98
N ARG A 425 17.18 -4.62 3.16
CA ARG A 425 18.53 -5.19 3.41
C ARG A 425 18.53 -6.72 3.37
N ALA A 426 17.51 -7.37 3.90
CA ALA A 426 17.40 -8.83 3.87
C ALA A 426 17.25 -9.36 2.44
N CYS A 427 16.54 -8.63 1.60
CA CYS A 427 16.32 -8.95 0.18
C CYS A 427 17.59 -8.77 -0.69
N SER A 428 18.68 -8.19 -0.17
CA SER A 428 19.99 -8.29 -0.83
C SER A 428 20.47 -9.74 -0.93
N ASP A 429 19.96 -10.63 -0.07
CA ASP A 429 20.07 -12.08 -0.23
C ASP A 429 18.86 -12.56 -1.07
N ILE A 430 19.13 -12.95 -2.31
CA ILE A 430 18.12 -13.45 -3.24
C ILE A 430 17.34 -14.64 -2.65
N SER A 431 17.99 -15.49 -1.83
CA SER A 431 17.33 -16.65 -1.22
C SER A 431 16.23 -16.23 -0.24
N PHE A 432 16.44 -15.12 0.48
CA PHE A 432 15.40 -14.54 1.33
C PHE A 432 14.26 -13.93 0.50
N SER A 433 14.57 -13.24 -0.59
CA SER A 433 13.57 -12.68 -1.50
C SER A 433 12.67 -13.77 -2.11
N ALA A 434 13.25 -14.88 -2.55
CA ALA A 434 12.49 -16.02 -3.09
C ALA A 434 11.59 -16.66 -2.03
N LEU A 435 12.09 -16.85 -0.82
CA LEU A 435 11.30 -17.36 0.31
C LEU A 435 10.14 -16.41 0.65
N LEU A 436 10.40 -15.12 0.65
CA LEU A 436 9.41 -14.10 0.95
C LEU A 436 8.28 -14.08 -0.09
N LEU A 437 8.63 -14.19 -1.38
CA LEU A 437 7.66 -14.30 -2.47
C LEU A 437 6.84 -15.58 -2.39
N GLU A 438 7.48 -16.73 -2.14
CA GLU A 438 6.77 -17.99 -1.95
C GLU A 438 5.78 -17.92 -0.79
N SER A 439 6.21 -17.35 0.34
CA SER A 439 5.35 -17.15 1.51
C SER A 439 4.17 -16.23 1.20
N PHE A 440 4.40 -15.17 0.44
CA PHE A 440 3.38 -14.24 0.01
C PHE A 440 2.34 -14.92 -0.90
N PHE A 441 2.78 -15.64 -1.94
CA PHE A 441 1.87 -16.28 -2.89
C PHE A 441 1.03 -17.41 -2.29
N ASN A 442 1.53 -18.06 -1.24
CA ASN A 442 0.82 -19.13 -0.55
C ASN A 442 0.03 -18.65 0.69
N ASP A 443 0.04 -17.35 1.00
CA ASP A 443 -0.45 -16.78 2.27
C ASP A 443 0.06 -17.59 3.49
N ASP A 444 1.33 -18.00 3.42
CA ASP A 444 1.96 -18.87 4.42
C ASP A 444 3.28 -18.29 4.93
N ALA A 445 3.24 -17.73 6.13
CA ALA A 445 4.40 -17.13 6.78
C ALA A 445 5.23 -18.08 7.65
N ARG A 446 4.86 -19.38 7.76
CA ARG A 446 5.53 -20.33 8.67
C ARG A 446 7.02 -20.47 8.42
N HIS A 447 7.47 -20.21 7.20
CA HIS A 447 8.89 -20.27 6.82
C HIS A 447 9.65 -18.96 6.99
N LEU A 448 8.97 -17.88 7.32
CA LEU A 448 9.58 -16.59 7.63
C LEU A 448 10.05 -16.61 9.08
N THR A 449 11.27 -17.09 9.32
CA THR A 449 11.82 -17.18 10.69
C THR A 449 12.56 -15.91 11.09
N HIS A 450 12.48 -15.55 12.36
CA HIS A 450 13.24 -14.44 12.96
C HIS A 450 14.74 -14.55 12.71
N ASP A 451 15.28 -15.75 12.70
CA ASP A 451 16.73 -15.96 12.52
C ASP A 451 17.24 -15.45 11.17
N ARG A 452 16.43 -15.52 10.11
CA ARG A 452 16.82 -15.00 8.78
C ARG A 452 16.86 -13.48 8.76
N LEU A 453 15.93 -12.79 9.42
CA LEU A 453 15.97 -11.34 9.59
C LEU A 453 17.06 -10.91 10.59
N SER A 454 17.37 -11.73 11.59
CA SER A 454 18.36 -11.41 12.62
C SER A 454 19.80 -11.59 12.16
N ARG A 455 20.07 -12.43 11.13
CA ARG A 455 21.42 -12.58 10.55
C ARG A 455 21.98 -11.25 10.05
N ASN A 456 21.12 -10.34 9.63
CA ASN A 456 21.51 -8.99 9.21
C ASN A 456 21.76 -8.00 10.37
N LYS A 457 21.58 -8.41 11.63
CA LYS A 457 21.89 -7.56 12.82
C LYS A 457 23.38 -7.15 12.90
N LYS A 458 24.29 -7.92 12.32
CA LYS A 458 25.74 -7.60 12.32
C LYS A 458 26.09 -6.31 11.59
N PHE A 459 25.22 -5.82 10.72
CA PHE A 459 25.44 -4.61 9.92
C PHE A 459 24.74 -3.37 10.47
N MET A 460 23.98 -3.51 11.57
CA MET A 460 23.33 -2.35 12.20
C MET A 460 24.28 -1.69 13.19
N LYS A 461 24.52 -0.40 13.04
CA LYS A 461 25.23 0.41 14.04
C LYS A 461 24.46 0.39 15.36
N GLU A 462 25.18 0.41 16.48
CA GLU A 462 24.59 0.36 17.83
C GLU A 462 23.60 1.48 18.11
N GLU A 463 23.80 2.64 17.52
CA GLU A 463 22.90 3.82 17.57
C GLU A 463 21.52 3.57 16.95
N GLU A 464 21.41 2.66 15.98
CA GLU A 464 20.11 2.30 15.39
C GLU A 464 19.31 1.32 16.30
N ARG A 465 19.94 0.66 17.26
CA ARG A 465 19.27 -0.33 18.13
C ARG A 465 18.40 0.33 19.20
N GLY A 466 18.76 1.51 19.69
CA GLY A 466 18.02 2.23 20.75
C GLY A 466 16.72 2.88 20.31
N HIS A 467 16.56 3.18 19.00
CA HIS A 467 15.36 3.87 18.48
C HIS A 467 14.19 2.95 18.10
N TRP A 468 14.36 1.62 18.19
CA TRP A 468 13.40 0.65 17.66
C TRP A 468 12.48 0.04 18.73
N THR A 469 12.72 0.33 20.02
CA THR A 469 11.92 -0.18 21.13
C THR A 469 10.59 0.52 21.31
N ASP A 470 10.40 1.71 20.73
CA ASP A 470 9.19 2.54 20.91
C ASP A 470 8.13 2.33 19.79
N MET A 471 8.31 1.33 18.92
CA MET A 471 7.30 1.00 17.89
C MET A 471 6.30 -0.05 18.42
N GLU A 472 5.76 0.18 19.58
CA GLU A 472 4.85 -0.77 20.25
C GLU A 472 3.46 -0.79 19.68
N THR A 473 2.99 -0.22 18.71
CA THR A 473 1.59 -0.28 18.30
C THR A 473 1.42 -0.25 16.78
N TYR A 474 1.60 -1.41 16.13
CA TYR A 474 1.10 -1.60 14.76
C TYR A 474 -0.28 -2.30 14.72
N ASP A 475 -0.77 -2.79 15.84
CA ASP A 475 -2.13 -3.30 15.96
C ASP A 475 -3.06 -2.15 16.36
N HIS A 476 -3.79 -1.61 15.38
CA HIS A 476 -4.97 -0.73 15.52
C HIS A 476 -4.79 0.79 15.54
N GLU A 477 -3.59 1.37 15.45
CA GLU A 477 -3.49 2.82 15.33
C GLU A 477 -2.84 3.26 14.01
N PRO A 478 -3.46 4.17 13.25
CA PRO A 478 -2.80 4.82 12.13
C PRO A 478 -1.59 5.61 12.66
N TRP A 479 -0.44 5.42 12.06
CA TRP A 479 0.73 6.25 12.34
C TRP A 479 0.33 7.72 12.18
N PRO A 480 0.60 8.57 13.16
CA PRO A 480 0.19 9.95 13.05
C PRO A 480 0.94 10.61 11.91
N LEU A 481 0.18 11.02 10.92
CA LEU A 481 0.63 11.77 9.74
C LEU A 481 1.55 12.94 10.13
N GLN A 482 1.31 13.56 11.27
CA GLN A 482 2.08 14.70 11.76
C GLN A 482 3.51 14.36 12.15
N LYS A 483 3.76 13.17 12.75
CA LYS A 483 5.12 12.71 13.06
C LYS A 483 5.95 12.53 11.78
N PHE A 484 5.31 12.05 10.71
CA PHE A 484 5.91 11.93 9.39
C PHE A 484 6.18 13.28 8.74
N ILE A 485 5.23 14.21 8.80
CA ILE A 485 5.38 15.56 8.25
C ILE A 485 6.50 16.31 8.97
N GLU A 486 6.61 16.20 10.29
CA GLU A 486 7.66 16.86 11.07
C GLU A 486 9.04 16.24 10.83
N GLN A 487 9.16 14.93 10.76
CA GLN A 487 10.42 14.27 10.43
C GLN A 487 10.88 14.62 9.01
N HIS A 488 9.95 14.67 8.06
CA HIS A 488 10.26 15.09 6.69
C HIS A 488 10.65 16.56 6.60
N ARG A 489 10.00 17.45 7.37
CA ARG A 489 10.37 18.88 7.46
C ARG A 489 11.72 19.09 8.14
N LYS A 490 12.05 18.33 9.19
CA LYS A 490 13.37 18.39 9.85
C LYS A 490 14.49 17.94 8.91
N ARG A 491 14.26 16.84 8.16
CA ARG A 491 15.22 16.35 7.16
C ARG A 491 15.45 17.35 6.03
N LYS A 492 14.38 17.92 5.46
CA LYS A 492 14.52 18.99 4.45
C LYS A 492 15.25 20.23 4.95
N LYS A 493 15.13 20.58 6.23
CA LYS A 493 15.89 21.67 6.84
C LYS A 493 17.37 21.31 7.04
N GLN A 494 17.69 20.05 7.33
CA GLN A 494 19.08 19.57 7.45
C GLN A 494 19.77 19.36 6.10
N GLU A 495 19.01 19.06 5.04
CA GLU A 495 19.53 18.96 3.67
C GLU A 495 19.69 20.33 2.97
N ALA A 496 19.06 21.38 3.52
CA ALA A 496 19.13 22.76 3.02
C ALA A 496 20.08 23.68 3.81
N ALA A 497 20.70 23.17 4.89
CA ALA A 497 21.72 23.81 5.69
C ALA A 497 23.10 23.18 5.43
#